data_dc5cc3458ae335a229d8e25a627a1af2
#
_entry.id   dc5cc3458ae335a229d8e25a627a1af2
#
_cell.length_a   1.000
_cell.length_b   1.000
_cell.length_c   1.000
_cell.angle_alpha   90.00
_cell.angle_beta   90.00
_cell.angle_gamma   90.00
#
_symmetry.space_group_name_H-M   'P 1'
#
loop_
_entity.id
_entity.type
_entity.pdbx_description
1 polymer ?
#
loop_
_entity_poly.entity_id
_entity_poly.type
_entity_poly.pdbx_seq_one_letter_code
_entity_poly.pdbx_strand_id
1 'polypeptide(L)'
;MSLYYEKDHVRIYQQDNLELLRTLPGESVNLIYCDILYNTGKVFDDYSDDLGAPEEATEWYRPRIEEMKRVLAPNGSIFIHCNWRMDSYMRILMDRIFGTKCFRNRIYRQHSKERGFYANFDSQVDVVLYYVKNSRDFVFHELRGDSKRIVPLFENGVLEGRSDARNIGGETIDLKALHKHWLVSAAQFQDMKDAGEVQVIGGLPYRFSNVIPVGNLWNEPEMLDAYTRTDVADAYDTPKPEAVLDRIIRVASDPNDLVADFFLGGGTTAVVAKRLGRRFVGCDISAKACEVTVQKLERG
;
A
#
# COMPACT_ATOMS: atom_id res chain seq x y z
N MET A 1 -2.86 -30.18 7.89
CA MET A 1 -3.43 -28.80 7.96
C MET A 1 -3.86 -28.56 9.39
N SER A 2 -3.29 -27.58 10.04
CA SER A 2 -3.66 -27.20 11.39
C SER A 2 -4.49 -25.92 11.34
N LEU A 3 -5.80 -26.07 11.03
CA LEU A 3 -6.76 -24.97 11.17
C LEU A 3 -6.77 -24.56 12.65
N TYR A 4 -6.41 -23.34 12.93
CA TYR A 4 -6.32 -22.78 14.26
C TYR A 4 -7.61 -22.03 14.66
N TYR A 5 -8.22 -21.33 13.69
CA TYR A 5 -9.42 -20.53 13.92
C TYR A 5 -10.25 -20.42 12.64
N GLU A 6 -11.58 -20.51 12.75
CA GLU A 6 -12.52 -20.24 11.68
C GLU A 6 -13.81 -19.61 12.25
N LYS A 7 -14.09 -18.38 11.86
CA LYS A 7 -15.30 -17.64 12.20
C LYS A 7 -15.47 -16.45 11.28
N ASP A 8 -16.70 -16.05 10.96
CA ASP A 8 -17.05 -14.85 10.21
C ASP A 8 -16.26 -14.72 8.89
N HIS A 9 -16.07 -15.82 8.15
CA HIS A 9 -15.28 -15.87 6.92
C HIS A 9 -13.78 -15.58 7.08
N VAL A 10 -13.25 -15.64 8.30
CA VAL A 10 -11.84 -15.54 8.63
C VAL A 10 -11.30 -16.93 8.97
N ARG A 11 -10.22 -17.35 8.31
CA ARG A 11 -9.52 -18.62 8.59
C ARG A 11 -8.06 -18.36 8.90
N ILE A 12 -7.61 -18.88 10.03
CA ILE A 12 -6.20 -18.80 10.46
C ILE A 12 -5.66 -20.22 10.60
N TYR A 13 -4.45 -20.41 10.09
CA TYR A 13 -3.76 -21.69 10.15
C TYR A 13 -2.43 -21.53 10.88
N GLN A 14 -2.09 -22.47 11.76
CA GLN A 14 -0.76 -22.56 12.35
C GLN A 14 0.06 -23.58 11.57
N GLN A 15 0.81 -23.13 10.58
CA GLN A 15 1.70 -23.97 9.75
C GLN A 15 2.62 -23.14 8.86
N ASP A 16 3.58 -23.80 8.20
CA ASP A 16 4.38 -23.16 7.16
C ASP A 16 3.51 -22.66 6.00
N ASN A 17 3.84 -21.48 5.52
CA ASN A 17 3.04 -20.80 4.48
C ASN A 17 3.08 -21.51 3.13
N LEU A 18 4.19 -22.17 2.75
CA LEU A 18 4.27 -22.92 1.51
C LEU A 18 3.35 -24.16 1.55
N GLU A 19 3.24 -24.79 2.73
CA GLU A 19 2.29 -25.90 2.92
C GLU A 19 0.84 -25.44 2.76
N LEU A 20 0.46 -24.30 3.39
CA LEU A 20 -0.88 -23.76 3.20
C LEU A 20 -1.14 -23.37 1.75
N LEU A 21 -0.23 -22.62 1.13
CA LEU A 21 -0.35 -22.16 -0.25
C LEU A 21 -0.66 -23.32 -1.21
N ARG A 22 0.04 -24.46 -1.06
CA ARG A 22 -0.18 -25.65 -1.90
C ARG A 22 -1.56 -26.28 -1.78
N THR A 23 -2.27 -26.01 -0.69
CA THR A 23 -3.63 -26.53 -0.46
C THR A 23 -4.73 -25.61 -1.01
N LEU A 24 -4.42 -24.32 -1.20
CA LEU A 24 -5.39 -23.35 -1.68
C LEU A 24 -5.64 -23.58 -3.19
N PRO A 25 -6.89 -23.43 -3.63
CA PRO A 25 -7.21 -23.50 -5.07
C PRO A 25 -6.45 -22.41 -5.84
N GLY A 26 -6.06 -22.70 -7.07
CA GLY A 26 -5.55 -21.68 -7.98
C GLY A 26 -6.58 -20.58 -8.20
N GLU A 27 -6.13 -19.35 -8.38
CA GLU A 27 -6.97 -18.19 -8.74
C GLU A 27 -8.11 -17.87 -7.75
N SER A 28 -7.92 -18.21 -6.47
CA SER A 28 -8.94 -18.09 -5.43
C SER A 28 -8.77 -16.86 -4.52
N VAL A 29 -7.60 -16.21 -4.52
CA VAL A 29 -7.27 -15.09 -3.64
C VAL A 29 -7.25 -13.79 -4.43
N ASN A 30 -8.00 -12.78 -4.01
CA ASN A 30 -8.10 -11.51 -4.72
C ASN A 30 -6.96 -10.54 -4.36
N LEU A 31 -6.55 -10.54 -3.10
CA LEU A 31 -5.48 -9.68 -2.59
C LEU A 31 -4.56 -10.46 -1.67
N ILE A 32 -3.26 -10.38 -1.93
CA ILE A 32 -2.23 -10.86 -1.02
C ILE A 32 -1.46 -9.66 -0.47
N TYR A 33 -1.35 -9.58 0.85
CA TYR A 33 -0.38 -8.73 1.53
C TYR A 33 0.49 -9.61 2.42
N CYS A 34 1.80 -9.38 2.39
CA CYS A 34 2.74 -10.07 3.25
C CYS A 34 3.81 -9.10 3.75
N ASP A 35 3.95 -9.02 5.07
CA ASP A 35 5.09 -8.40 5.74
C ASP A 35 6.14 -9.49 5.95
N ILE A 36 7.02 -9.65 4.96
CA ILE A 36 7.96 -10.78 4.90
C ILE A 36 9.07 -10.67 5.94
N LEU A 37 9.79 -11.76 6.19
CA LEU A 37 11.01 -11.74 7.01
C LEU A 37 12.05 -10.78 6.40
N TYR A 38 12.65 -9.96 7.24
CA TYR A 38 13.55 -8.89 6.80
C TYR A 38 15.02 -9.32 6.67
N ASN A 39 15.28 -10.57 6.98
CA ASN A 39 16.63 -11.16 6.99
C ASN A 39 17.61 -10.32 7.83
N THR A 40 17.19 -10.00 9.05
CA THR A 40 17.98 -9.18 9.98
C THR A 40 18.99 -10.00 10.80
N GLY A 41 18.92 -11.32 10.70
CA GLY A 41 19.70 -12.26 11.51
C GLY A 41 19.21 -12.40 12.96
N LYS A 42 18.02 -11.87 13.28
CA LYS A 42 17.42 -12.01 14.60
C LYS A 42 16.77 -13.38 14.78
N VAL A 43 16.98 -13.96 15.96
CA VAL A 43 16.29 -15.17 16.38
C VAL A 43 15.21 -14.74 17.37
N PHE A 44 13.98 -15.13 17.11
CA PHE A 44 12.82 -14.96 17.99
C PHE A 44 12.49 -16.28 18.66
N ASP A 45 11.64 -16.30 19.67
CA ASP A 45 11.33 -17.51 20.43
C ASP A 45 10.79 -18.64 19.54
N ASP A 46 9.96 -18.29 18.53
CA ASP A 46 9.23 -19.25 17.70
C ASP A 46 9.76 -19.38 16.27
N TYR A 47 10.60 -18.46 15.82
CA TYR A 47 11.16 -18.48 14.45
C TYR A 47 12.48 -17.72 14.36
N SER A 48 13.19 -17.93 13.24
CA SER A 48 14.40 -17.17 12.91
C SER A 48 14.15 -16.25 11.72
N ASP A 49 14.60 -15.00 11.84
CA ASP A 49 14.68 -14.02 10.74
C ASP A 49 16.09 -14.04 10.10
N ASP A 50 16.77 -15.19 10.17
CA ASP A 50 18.03 -15.46 9.50
C ASP A 50 17.80 -16.49 8.38
N LEU A 51 17.81 -16.00 7.15
CA LEU A 51 17.67 -16.82 5.94
C LEU A 51 19.00 -16.98 5.19
N GLY A 52 20.13 -16.67 5.85
CA GLY A 52 21.45 -16.71 5.25
C GLY A 52 21.75 -15.51 4.35
N ALA A 53 22.59 -15.73 3.34
CA ALA A 53 22.90 -14.70 2.37
C ALA A 53 21.65 -14.25 1.60
N PRO A 54 21.60 -12.99 1.08
CA PRO A 54 20.43 -12.50 0.37
C PRO A 54 20.00 -13.37 -0.82
N GLU A 55 20.94 -14.03 -1.48
CA GLU A 55 20.69 -14.97 -2.56
C GLU A 55 19.99 -16.24 -2.05
N GLU A 56 20.41 -16.78 -0.90
CA GLU A 56 19.79 -17.93 -0.24
C GLU A 56 18.38 -17.59 0.23
N ALA A 57 18.22 -16.43 0.86
CA ALA A 57 16.91 -15.90 1.22
C ALA A 57 15.98 -15.78 -0.01
N THR A 58 16.51 -15.29 -1.13
CA THR A 58 15.75 -15.18 -2.38
C THR A 58 15.28 -16.55 -2.89
N GLU A 59 16.13 -17.56 -2.82
CA GLU A 59 15.75 -18.95 -3.21
C GLU A 59 14.73 -19.57 -2.25
N TRP A 60 14.79 -19.22 -0.95
CA TRP A 60 13.76 -19.63 0.02
C TRP A 60 12.38 -18.99 -0.29
N TYR A 61 12.36 -17.73 -0.74
CA TYR A 61 11.12 -17.05 -1.14
C TYR A 61 10.56 -17.54 -2.48
N ARG A 62 11.39 -17.97 -3.41
CA ARG A 62 10.97 -18.33 -4.78
C ARG A 62 9.73 -19.24 -4.83
N PRO A 63 9.72 -20.45 -4.23
CA PRO A 63 8.55 -21.32 -4.31
C PRO A 63 7.31 -20.72 -3.66
N ARG A 64 7.48 -19.89 -2.64
CA ARG A 64 6.39 -19.18 -1.95
C ARG A 64 5.74 -18.13 -2.85
N ILE A 65 6.55 -17.33 -3.53
CA ILE A 65 6.06 -16.31 -4.46
C ILE A 65 5.42 -16.93 -5.71
N GLU A 66 5.96 -18.04 -6.20
CA GLU A 66 5.36 -18.82 -7.31
C GLU A 66 3.96 -19.35 -6.93
N GLU A 67 3.82 -19.91 -5.74
CA GLU A 67 2.53 -20.37 -5.23
C GLU A 67 1.58 -19.20 -4.93
N MET A 68 2.06 -18.07 -4.40
CA MET A 68 1.27 -16.87 -4.24
C MET A 68 0.71 -16.37 -5.59
N LYS A 69 1.52 -16.38 -6.65
CA LYS A 69 1.05 -16.08 -8.00
C LYS A 69 0.01 -17.08 -8.50
N ARG A 70 0.19 -18.39 -8.21
CA ARG A 70 -0.76 -19.42 -8.60
C ARG A 70 -2.13 -19.23 -7.99
N VAL A 71 -2.18 -18.95 -6.68
CA VAL A 71 -3.44 -18.77 -5.94
C VAL A 71 -4.09 -17.42 -6.18
N LEU A 72 -3.33 -16.42 -6.65
CA LEU A 72 -3.84 -15.07 -6.92
C LEU A 72 -4.86 -15.11 -8.07
N ALA A 73 -6.01 -14.48 -7.92
CA ALA A 73 -7.05 -14.34 -8.94
C ALA A 73 -6.52 -13.63 -10.20
N PRO A 74 -7.12 -13.84 -11.38
CA PRO A 74 -6.64 -13.23 -12.62
C PRO A 74 -6.51 -11.70 -12.56
N ASN A 75 -7.43 -11.01 -11.87
CA ASN A 75 -7.43 -9.56 -11.63
C ASN A 75 -6.87 -9.18 -10.26
N GLY A 76 -6.23 -10.10 -9.56
CA GLY A 76 -5.74 -9.93 -8.19
C GLY A 76 -4.43 -9.15 -8.10
N SER A 77 -4.16 -8.67 -6.90
CA SER A 77 -3.01 -7.85 -6.54
C SER A 77 -2.20 -8.46 -5.40
N ILE A 78 -0.89 -8.23 -5.40
CA ILE A 78 0.01 -8.65 -4.33
C ILE A 78 0.89 -7.50 -3.88
N PHE A 79 1.01 -7.34 -2.56
CA PHE A 79 1.85 -6.36 -1.89
C PHE A 79 2.85 -7.08 -0.99
N ILE A 80 4.14 -6.91 -1.28
CA ILE A 80 5.23 -7.47 -0.46
C ILE A 80 5.90 -6.32 0.28
N HIS A 81 5.77 -6.34 1.60
CA HIS A 81 6.37 -5.36 2.49
C HIS A 81 7.72 -5.90 2.97
N CYS A 82 8.76 -5.14 2.77
CA CYS A 82 10.13 -5.52 3.13
C CYS A 82 10.96 -4.28 3.49
N ASN A 83 12.11 -4.54 4.09
CA ASN A 83 13.08 -3.50 4.38
C ASN A 83 14.10 -3.32 3.23
N TRP A 84 15.03 -2.37 3.40
CA TRP A 84 16.08 -2.06 2.43
C TRP A 84 17.04 -3.24 2.14
N ARG A 85 17.14 -4.24 3.04
CA ARG A 85 18.01 -5.41 2.83
C ARG A 85 17.45 -6.32 1.75
N MET A 86 16.13 -6.49 1.73
CA MET A 86 15.45 -7.45 0.86
C MET A 86 14.77 -6.81 -0.36
N ASP A 87 14.54 -5.49 -0.38
CA ASP A 87 13.70 -4.85 -1.41
C ASP A 87 14.19 -5.07 -2.84
N SER A 88 15.49 -4.96 -3.07
CA SER A 88 16.07 -5.13 -4.40
C SER A 88 16.05 -6.59 -4.86
N TYR A 89 16.33 -7.52 -3.97
CA TYR A 89 16.28 -8.95 -4.25
C TYR A 89 14.85 -9.42 -4.52
N MET A 90 13.93 -8.99 -3.68
CA MET A 90 12.49 -9.28 -3.87
C MET A 90 11.97 -8.65 -5.16
N ARG A 91 12.39 -7.44 -5.50
CA ARG A 91 12.00 -6.81 -6.76
C ARG A 91 12.45 -7.63 -7.96
N ILE A 92 13.68 -8.13 -7.98
CA ILE A 92 14.21 -8.97 -9.07
C ILE A 92 13.47 -10.30 -9.12
N LEU A 93 13.22 -10.94 -7.97
CA LEU A 93 12.46 -12.18 -7.90
C LEU A 93 11.04 -12.00 -8.43
N MET A 94 10.35 -10.97 -7.97
CA MET A 94 8.97 -10.64 -8.40
C MET A 94 8.91 -10.34 -9.90
N ASP A 95 9.89 -9.60 -10.45
CA ASP A 95 9.98 -9.32 -11.89
C ASP A 95 10.14 -10.61 -12.71
N ARG A 96 10.92 -11.58 -12.22
CA ARG A 96 11.10 -12.88 -12.89
C ARG A 96 9.82 -13.73 -12.86
N ILE A 97 9.08 -13.69 -11.75
CA ILE A 97 7.88 -14.51 -11.56
C ILE A 97 6.65 -13.85 -12.19
N PHE A 98 6.37 -12.59 -11.91
CA PHE A 98 5.18 -11.88 -12.40
C PHE A 98 5.38 -11.24 -13.77
N GLY A 99 6.63 -10.88 -14.09
CA GLY A 99 6.97 -10.07 -15.26
C GLY A 99 6.98 -8.56 -14.94
N THR A 100 7.93 -7.83 -15.53
CA THR A 100 8.12 -6.39 -15.29
C THR A 100 6.90 -5.54 -15.62
N LYS A 101 6.05 -5.97 -16.57
CA LYS A 101 4.80 -5.29 -16.94
C LYS A 101 3.74 -5.34 -15.84
N CYS A 102 3.83 -6.30 -14.92
CA CYS A 102 2.91 -6.47 -13.81
C CYS A 102 3.31 -5.65 -12.58
N PHE A 103 4.49 -5.07 -12.55
CA PHE A 103 4.89 -4.12 -11.53
C PHE A 103 4.07 -2.83 -11.64
N ARG A 104 3.49 -2.40 -10.52
CA ARG A 104 2.71 -1.17 -10.44
C ARG A 104 3.47 -0.06 -9.76
N ASN A 105 3.97 -0.32 -8.54
CA ASN A 105 4.64 0.71 -7.77
C ASN A 105 5.64 0.13 -6.75
N ARG A 106 6.62 0.96 -6.39
CA ARG A 106 7.41 0.85 -5.17
C ARG A 106 6.94 1.95 -4.24
N ILE A 107 6.30 1.55 -3.13
CA ILE A 107 5.77 2.44 -2.13
C ILE A 107 6.79 2.54 -1.01
N TYR A 108 7.11 3.74 -0.59
CA TYR A 108 7.99 4.04 0.53
C TYR A 108 7.14 4.45 1.71
N ARG A 109 7.12 3.61 2.74
CA ARG A 109 6.44 3.91 4.00
C ARG A 109 7.46 4.42 5.00
N GLN A 110 7.29 5.65 5.46
CA GLN A 110 8.10 6.18 6.54
C GLN A 110 7.75 5.50 7.86
N HIS A 111 8.74 5.18 8.66
CA HIS A 111 8.59 4.73 10.03
C HIS A 111 9.32 5.65 10.99
N SER A 112 8.90 5.65 12.27
CA SER A 112 9.40 6.59 13.29
C SER A 112 10.69 6.14 13.99
N LYS A 113 11.30 5.03 13.57
CA LYS A 113 12.51 4.53 14.21
C LYS A 113 13.69 5.44 13.89
N GLU A 114 14.08 6.20 14.90
CA GLU A 114 15.33 6.92 14.93
C GLU A 114 16.40 6.02 15.53
N ARG A 115 17.56 5.95 14.91
CA ARG A 115 18.90 5.77 15.45
C ARG A 115 19.80 5.09 14.43
N GLY A 116 20.48 5.91 13.63
CA GLY A 116 21.70 5.52 12.96
C GLY A 116 22.89 5.61 13.92
N PHE A 117 23.78 4.66 13.80
CA PHE A 117 25.07 4.70 14.44
C PHE A 117 26.18 4.98 13.42
N TYR A 118 26.73 6.18 13.52
CA TYR A 118 28.11 6.59 13.27
C TYR A 118 28.75 6.50 11.86
N ALA A 119 28.15 6.00 10.82
CA ALA A 119 28.75 6.07 9.48
C ALA A 119 27.73 5.93 8.33
N ASN A 120 26.44 5.84 8.63
CA ASN A 120 25.37 5.67 7.64
C ASN A 120 24.24 6.64 7.89
N PHE A 121 23.46 6.93 6.85
CA PHE A 121 22.16 7.57 7.02
C PHE A 121 21.18 6.61 7.70
N ASP A 122 20.33 7.13 8.57
CA ASP A 122 19.28 6.35 9.23
C ASP A 122 18.30 5.79 8.20
N SER A 123 17.96 4.51 8.37
CA SER A 123 16.89 3.91 7.59
C SER A 123 15.54 4.36 8.17
N GLN A 124 14.85 5.24 7.48
CA GLN A 124 13.57 5.81 7.89
C GLN A 124 12.39 5.28 7.08
N VAL A 125 12.63 4.36 6.15
CA VAL A 125 11.59 3.84 5.28
C VAL A 125 11.65 2.32 5.14
N ASP A 126 10.47 1.72 5.10
CA ASP A 126 10.24 0.39 4.56
C ASP A 126 9.71 0.51 3.13
N VAL A 127 9.77 -0.58 2.39
CA VAL A 127 9.32 -0.65 1.00
C VAL A 127 8.17 -1.62 0.87
N VAL A 128 7.12 -1.21 0.16
CA VAL A 128 6.05 -2.12 -0.26
C VAL A 128 6.08 -2.23 -1.79
N LEU A 129 6.38 -3.43 -2.28
CA LEU A 129 6.37 -3.74 -3.70
C LEU A 129 4.96 -4.13 -4.12
N TYR A 130 4.36 -3.38 -5.03
CA TYR A 130 3.03 -3.62 -5.55
C TYR A 130 3.08 -4.22 -6.94
N TYR A 131 2.50 -5.41 -7.08
CA TYR A 131 2.33 -6.13 -8.34
C TYR A 131 0.88 -6.55 -8.55
N VAL A 132 0.52 -6.75 -9.81
CA VAL A 132 -0.76 -7.34 -10.23
C VAL A 132 -0.51 -8.65 -10.97
N LYS A 133 -1.47 -9.57 -11.00
CA LYS A 133 -1.32 -10.81 -11.79
C LYS A 133 -1.41 -10.54 -13.28
N ASN A 134 -2.30 -9.64 -13.69
CA ASN A 134 -2.50 -9.26 -15.10
C ASN A 134 -2.35 -7.73 -15.23
N SER A 135 -1.43 -7.31 -16.09
CA SER A 135 -1.13 -5.87 -16.29
C SER A 135 -2.24 -5.07 -16.96
N ARG A 136 -3.24 -5.71 -17.54
CA ARG A 136 -4.35 -5.08 -18.28
C ARG A 136 -5.70 -5.18 -17.57
N ASP A 137 -5.78 -6.06 -16.58
CA ASP A 137 -7.02 -6.35 -15.86
C ASP A 137 -6.69 -6.57 -14.38
N PHE A 138 -6.98 -5.60 -13.52
CA PHE A 138 -6.75 -5.65 -12.08
C PHE A 138 -7.67 -4.67 -11.35
N VAL A 139 -8.00 -5.01 -10.12
CA VAL A 139 -8.80 -4.13 -9.26
C VAL A 139 -7.91 -2.99 -8.75
N PHE A 140 -8.34 -1.76 -8.98
CA PHE A 140 -7.72 -0.56 -8.42
C PHE A 140 -8.75 0.53 -8.17
N HIS A 141 -9.02 0.81 -6.91
CA HIS A 141 -9.88 1.91 -6.49
C HIS A 141 -9.03 3.12 -6.15
N GLU A 142 -9.21 4.20 -6.89
CA GLU A 142 -8.51 5.44 -6.62
C GLU A 142 -8.87 5.97 -5.23
N LEU A 143 -7.87 6.13 -4.37
CA LEU A 143 -8.05 6.81 -3.10
C LEU A 143 -7.93 8.31 -3.28
N ARG A 144 -8.92 9.01 -2.76
CA ARG A 144 -8.96 10.47 -2.72
C ARG A 144 -8.51 10.91 -1.34
N GLY A 145 -7.41 11.65 -1.28
CA GLY A 145 -6.93 12.26 -0.03
C GLY A 145 -7.74 13.52 0.31
N ASP A 146 -7.87 13.80 1.60
CA ASP A 146 -8.56 15.01 2.10
C ASP A 146 -7.75 16.30 1.90
N SER A 147 -6.51 16.20 1.40
CA SER A 147 -5.66 17.37 1.20
C SER A 147 -6.00 18.07 -0.11
N LYS A 148 -6.27 19.38 0.01
CA LYS A 148 -6.50 20.25 -1.15
C LYS A 148 -5.18 20.54 -1.85
N ARG A 149 -5.02 20.08 -3.08
CA ARG A 149 -3.90 20.50 -3.92
C ARG A 149 -4.27 21.79 -4.64
N ILE A 150 -3.44 22.80 -4.47
CA ILE A 150 -3.54 24.07 -5.19
C ILE A 150 -2.59 24.00 -6.37
N VAL A 151 -3.11 24.03 -7.59
CA VAL A 151 -2.31 23.95 -8.81
C VAL A 151 -2.53 25.24 -9.60
N PRO A 152 -1.47 25.98 -9.96
CA PRO A 152 -1.62 27.14 -10.84
C PRO A 152 -2.20 26.70 -12.19
N LEU A 153 -3.14 27.46 -12.71
CA LEU A 153 -3.72 27.26 -14.03
C LEU A 153 -3.01 28.08 -15.12
N PHE A 154 -1.86 28.63 -14.80
CA PHE A 154 -1.10 29.54 -15.64
C PHE A 154 0.40 29.23 -15.60
N GLU A 155 1.09 29.72 -16.62
CA GLU A 155 2.54 29.74 -16.72
C GLU A 155 3.01 31.10 -17.27
N ASN A 156 4.27 31.45 -17.04
CA ASN A 156 4.87 32.68 -17.54
C ASN A 156 5.03 32.66 -19.08
N GLY A 157 4.92 33.83 -19.68
CA GLY A 157 4.98 33.98 -21.14
C GLY A 157 3.60 34.07 -21.78
N VAL A 158 3.53 34.79 -22.89
CA VAL A 158 2.28 34.94 -23.67
C VAL A 158 2.30 33.91 -24.80
N LEU A 159 1.25 33.10 -24.87
CA LEU A 159 0.99 32.18 -25.97
C LEU A 159 -0.26 32.61 -26.73
N GLU A 160 -0.13 32.72 -28.05
CA GLU A 160 -1.25 33.04 -28.91
C GLU A 160 -2.39 31.99 -28.79
N GLY A 161 -3.63 32.43 -28.62
CA GLY A 161 -4.78 31.56 -28.40
C GLY A 161 -4.90 30.93 -27.00
N ARG A 162 -3.95 31.23 -26.07
CA ARG A 162 -3.98 30.74 -24.70
C ARG A 162 -3.80 31.84 -23.64
N SER A 163 -3.88 33.07 -24.02
CA SER A 163 -3.77 34.24 -23.10
C SER A 163 -5.06 35.07 -23.09
N ASP A 164 -6.19 34.46 -23.40
CA ASP A 164 -7.52 35.06 -23.35
C ASP A 164 -7.94 35.42 -21.93
N ALA A 165 -8.79 36.43 -21.81
CA ALA A 165 -9.40 36.80 -20.52
C ALA A 165 -10.54 35.83 -20.18
N ARG A 166 -10.59 35.37 -18.92
CA ARG A 166 -11.61 34.45 -18.41
C ARG A 166 -12.23 34.94 -17.11
N ASN A 167 -13.54 34.70 -16.95
CA ASN A 167 -14.27 35.11 -15.75
C ASN A 167 -14.30 34.00 -14.69
N ILE A 168 -13.95 34.36 -13.45
CA ILE A 168 -13.97 33.49 -12.28
C ILE A 168 -14.72 34.21 -11.15
N GLY A 169 -15.91 33.73 -10.77
CA GLY A 169 -16.65 34.29 -9.64
C GLY A 169 -17.01 35.79 -9.78
N GLY A 170 -17.17 36.29 -11.03
CA GLY A 170 -17.44 37.69 -11.30
C GLY A 170 -16.18 38.56 -11.55
N GLU A 171 -15.00 38.03 -11.30
CA GLU A 171 -13.71 38.68 -11.57
C GLU A 171 -13.16 38.23 -12.93
N THR A 172 -12.73 39.18 -13.77
CA THR A 172 -12.12 38.87 -15.07
C THR A 172 -10.62 38.83 -14.95
N ILE A 173 -10.03 37.65 -15.19
CA ILE A 173 -8.59 37.43 -15.16
C ILE A 173 -8.04 37.50 -16.59
N ASP A 174 -7.28 38.55 -16.88
CA ASP A 174 -6.56 38.74 -18.14
C ASP A 174 -5.09 38.32 -17.99
N LEU A 175 -4.79 37.07 -18.34
CA LEU A 175 -3.43 36.55 -18.25
C LEU A 175 -2.48 37.21 -19.25
N LYS A 176 -2.97 37.76 -20.37
CA LYS A 176 -2.14 38.48 -21.33
C LYS A 176 -1.58 39.76 -20.72
N ALA A 177 -2.41 40.50 -19.99
CA ALA A 177 -1.96 41.70 -19.27
C ALA A 177 -0.91 41.38 -18.19
N LEU A 178 -0.91 40.16 -17.66
CA LEU A 178 0.03 39.66 -16.66
C LEU A 178 1.25 38.94 -17.26
N HIS A 179 1.43 38.98 -18.59
CA HIS A 179 2.47 38.23 -19.32
C HIS A 179 2.46 36.73 -19.00
N LYS A 180 1.26 36.12 -18.96
CA LYS A 180 1.02 34.72 -18.64
C LYS A 180 0.08 34.08 -19.67
N HIS A 181 0.02 32.75 -19.65
CA HIS A 181 -0.94 31.99 -20.46
C HIS A 181 -1.57 30.86 -19.65
N TRP A 182 -2.72 30.38 -20.12
CA TRP A 182 -3.44 29.27 -19.51
C TRP A 182 -2.78 27.92 -19.82
N LEU A 183 -2.61 27.10 -18.80
CA LEU A 183 -2.17 25.70 -18.93
C LEU A 183 -3.29 24.77 -19.43
N VAL A 184 -4.54 25.24 -19.37
CA VAL A 184 -5.72 24.47 -19.74
C VAL A 184 -6.50 25.15 -20.87
N SER A 185 -7.18 24.37 -21.71
CA SER A 185 -8.06 24.91 -22.74
C SER A 185 -9.27 25.63 -22.13
N ALA A 186 -10.01 26.42 -22.94
CA ALA A 186 -11.22 27.07 -22.47
C ALA A 186 -12.29 26.06 -22.02
N ALA A 187 -12.43 24.94 -22.72
CA ALA A 187 -13.38 23.88 -22.36
C ALA A 187 -13.00 23.22 -21.01
N GLN A 188 -11.75 22.80 -20.85
CA GLN A 188 -11.26 22.25 -19.58
C GLN A 188 -11.40 23.24 -18.41
N PHE A 189 -11.16 24.52 -18.67
CA PHE A 189 -11.37 25.56 -17.66
C PHE A 189 -12.84 25.68 -17.27
N GLN A 190 -13.77 25.61 -18.25
CA GLN A 190 -15.19 25.69 -17.97
C GLN A 190 -15.66 24.49 -17.12
N ASP A 191 -15.23 23.26 -17.47
CA ASP A 191 -15.55 22.06 -16.70
C ASP A 191 -15.08 22.17 -15.25
N MET A 192 -13.85 22.66 -15.02
CA MET A 192 -13.29 22.89 -13.67
C MET A 192 -14.07 23.98 -12.91
N LYS A 193 -14.49 25.04 -13.61
CA LYS A 193 -15.26 26.13 -13.02
C LYS A 193 -16.65 25.66 -12.59
N ASP A 194 -17.33 24.89 -13.44
CA ASP A 194 -18.66 24.33 -13.16
C ASP A 194 -18.61 23.32 -12.01
N ALA A 195 -17.49 22.62 -11.86
CA ALA A 195 -17.20 21.75 -10.72
C ALA A 195 -16.83 22.51 -9.42
N GLY A 196 -16.74 23.85 -9.46
CA GLY A 196 -16.34 24.67 -8.31
C GLY A 196 -14.87 24.53 -7.91
N GLU A 197 -14.04 24.03 -8.80
CA GLU A 197 -12.64 23.74 -8.56
C GLU A 197 -11.68 24.90 -8.83
N VAL A 198 -12.19 26.06 -9.29
CA VAL A 198 -11.35 27.22 -9.67
C VAL A 198 -11.52 28.36 -8.69
N GLN A 199 -10.43 28.91 -8.20
CA GLN A 199 -10.38 30.09 -7.32
C GLN A 199 -9.30 31.06 -7.76
N VAL A 200 -9.45 32.33 -7.37
CA VAL A 200 -8.45 33.38 -7.58
C VAL A 200 -7.69 33.62 -6.28
N ILE A 201 -6.36 33.56 -6.32
CA ILE A 201 -5.49 33.87 -5.21
C ILE A 201 -4.49 34.93 -5.69
N GLY A 202 -4.48 36.10 -5.06
CA GLY A 202 -3.57 37.18 -5.44
C GLY A 202 -3.73 37.63 -6.91
N GLY A 203 -4.97 37.63 -7.45
CA GLY A 203 -5.27 38.00 -8.84
C GLY A 203 -4.91 36.92 -9.88
N LEU A 204 -4.53 35.72 -9.46
CA LEU A 204 -4.13 34.62 -10.34
C LEU A 204 -5.03 33.38 -10.17
N PRO A 205 -5.31 32.64 -11.26
CA PRO A 205 -6.21 31.50 -11.22
C PRO A 205 -5.52 30.22 -10.77
N TYR A 206 -6.14 29.53 -9.83
CA TYR A 206 -5.67 28.22 -9.33
C TYR A 206 -6.81 27.21 -9.36
N ARG A 207 -6.45 25.95 -9.64
CA ARG A 207 -7.33 24.82 -9.44
C ARG A 207 -7.17 24.29 -8.04
N PHE A 208 -8.27 24.10 -7.35
CA PHE A 208 -8.37 23.37 -6.11
C PHE A 208 -8.85 21.95 -6.45
N SER A 209 -7.95 21.00 -6.41
CA SER A 209 -8.34 19.59 -6.55
C SER A 209 -8.50 18.98 -5.17
N ASN A 210 -9.70 18.52 -4.86
CA ASN A 210 -9.94 17.67 -3.68
C ASN A 210 -9.50 16.23 -3.93
N VAL A 211 -8.98 15.96 -5.13
CA VAL A 211 -8.51 14.66 -5.57
C VAL A 211 -7.01 14.73 -5.72
N ILE A 212 -6.29 14.38 -4.66
CA ILE A 212 -4.88 14.06 -4.80
C ILE A 212 -4.82 12.55 -4.87
N PRO A 213 -4.35 11.98 -6.00
CA PRO A 213 -3.97 10.58 -6.01
C PRO A 213 -2.97 10.36 -4.86
N VAL A 214 -3.24 9.38 -4.03
CA VAL A 214 -2.29 9.02 -2.98
C VAL A 214 -0.99 8.60 -3.65
N GLY A 215 0.09 9.32 -3.34
CA GLY A 215 1.41 9.06 -3.89
C GLY A 215 2.02 7.77 -3.34
N ASN A 216 3.21 7.44 -3.82
CA ASN A 216 3.97 6.29 -3.33
C ASN A 216 4.90 6.61 -2.15
N LEU A 217 4.83 7.79 -1.59
CA LEU A 217 5.46 8.15 -0.32
C LEU A 217 4.36 8.25 0.75
N TRP A 218 4.37 7.30 1.67
CA TRP A 218 3.40 7.22 2.78
C TRP A 218 4.09 7.68 4.07
N ASN A 219 3.90 8.94 4.39
CA ASN A 219 4.51 9.62 5.53
C ASN A 219 3.48 10.38 6.39
N GLU A 220 2.20 10.17 6.15
CA GLU A 220 1.13 10.71 6.98
C GLU A 220 1.23 10.13 8.40
N PRO A 221 0.84 10.88 9.44
CA PRO A 221 0.98 10.46 10.84
C PRO A 221 0.40 9.07 11.14
N GLU A 222 -0.72 8.72 10.53
CA GLU A 222 -1.38 7.43 10.70
C GLU A 222 -0.65 6.25 10.02
N MET A 223 0.29 6.55 9.12
CA MET A 223 1.13 5.55 8.45
C MET A 223 2.41 5.24 9.22
N LEU A 224 2.75 6.06 10.19
CA LEU A 224 3.92 5.87 11.04
C LEU A 224 3.63 4.77 12.07
N ASP A 225 4.68 4.07 12.48
CA ASP A 225 4.55 3.13 13.58
C ASP A 225 4.12 3.94 14.82
N ALA A 226 2.91 3.68 15.30
CA ALA A 226 2.49 4.26 16.55
C ALA A 226 3.36 3.65 17.65
N TYR A 227 4.21 4.45 18.28
CA TYR A 227 4.64 4.20 19.63
C TYR A 227 3.44 4.44 20.58
N THR A 228 2.36 3.76 20.35
CA THR A 228 1.38 3.58 21.38
C THR A 228 2.04 2.60 22.35
N ARG A 229 2.58 3.15 23.43
CA ARG A 229 2.56 2.48 24.72
C ARG A 229 1.09 2.18 25.01
N THR A 230 0.55 1.19 24.36
CA THR A 230 -0.60 0.51 24.90
C THR A 230 -0.02 -0.37 25.99
N ASP A 231 -0.48 -0.16 27.22
CA ASP A 231 -0.24 -0.99 28.41
C ASP A 231 -0.83 -2.41 28.24
N VAL A 232 -0.76 -2.97 27.05
CA VAL A 232 -1.20 -4.32 26.74
C VAL A 232 0.06 -5.15 26.67
N ALA A 233 0.29 -5.90 27.73
CA ALA A 233 1.37 -6.89 27.88
C ALA A 233 1.36 -8.00 26.78
N ASP A 234 0.55 -7.88 25.76
CA ASP A 234 0.26 -8.85 24.70
C ASP A 234 0.70 -8.40 23.31
N ALA A 235 1.53 -7.36 23.20
CA ALA A 235 1.93 -6.87 21.91
C ALA A 235 2.92 -7.85 21.25
N TYR A 236 2.52 -8.42 20.13
CA TYR A 236 3.45 -8.95 19.13
C TYR A 236 4.43 -7.84 18.75
N ASP A 237 5.71 -8.15 18.66
CA ASP A 237 6.81 -7.17 18.76
C ASP A 237 6.84 -6.01 17.74
N THR A 238 6.04 -6.02 16.69
CA THR A 238 5.96 -4.89 15.74
C THR A 238 4.68 -4.93 14.90
N PRO A 239 3.50 -4.58 15.44
CA PRO A 239 2.30 -4.52 14.60
C PRO A 239 2.44 -3.40 13.57
N LYS A 240 2.08 -3.67 12.32
CA LYS A 240 1.98 -2.62 11.30
C LYS A 240 0.77 -1.71 11.60
N PRO A 241 0.84 -0.41 11.30
CA PRO A 241 -0.30 0.49 11.44
C PRO A 241 -1.49 0.00 10.62
N GLU A 242 -2.68 0.01 11.22
CA GLU A 242 -3.91 -0.39 10.54
C GLU A 242 -4.19 0.45 9.29
N ALA A 243 -3.82 1.72 9.30
CA ALA A 243 -3.98 2.63 8.17
C ALA A 243 -3.28 2.14 6.89
N VAL A 244 -2.12 1.47 7.03
CA VAL A 244 -1.41 0.86 5.90
C VAL A 244 -2.26 -0.24 5.25
N LEU A 245 -2.81 -1.13 6.08
CA LEU A 245 -3.64 -2.24 5.60
C LEU A 245 -5.00 -1.76 5.09
N ASP A 246 -5.62 -0.78 5.77
CA ASP A 246 -6.87 -0.15 5.32
C ASP A 246 -6.71 0.43 3.91
N ARG A 247 -5.61 1.17 3.68
CA ARG A 247 -5.29 1.73 2.36
C ARG A 247 -5.10 0.65 1.30
N ILE A 248 -4.29 -0.37 1.57
CA ILE A 248 -4.02 -1.46 0.62
C ILE A 248 -5.29 -2.23 0.29
N ILE A 249 -6.07 -2.62 1.30
CA ILE A 249 -7.27 -3.44 1.12
C ILE A 249 -8.35 -2.68 0.34
N ARG A 250 -8.54 -1.39 0.62
CA ARG A 250 -9.50 -0.56 -0.13
C ARG A 250 -9.11 -0.35 -1.57
N VAL A 251 -7.83 -0.16 -1.84
CA VAL A 251 -7.34 0.08 -3.22
C VAL A 251 -7.46 -1.16 -4.08
N ALA A 252 -7.19 -2.34 -3.54
CA ALA A 252 -6.92 -3.53 -4.35
C ALA A 252 -7.89 -4.69 -4.11
N SER A 253 -9.05 -4.43 -3.51
CA SER A 253 -10.10 -5.46 -3.32
C SER A 253 -11.49 -4.87 -3.20
N ASP A 254 -12.50 -5.68 -3.52
CA ASP A 254 -13.92 -5.37 -3.33
C ASP A 254 -14.47 -6.02 -2.03
N PRO A 255 -15.62 -5.55 -1.50
CA PRO A 255 -16.33 -6.27 -0.44
C PRO A 255 -16.58 -7.74 -0.81
N ASN A 256 -16.41 -8.65 0.16
CA ASN A 256 -16.46 -10.11 0.02
C ASN A 256 -15.29 -10.76 -0.76
N ASP A 257 -14.34 -9.99 -1.26
CA ASP A 257 -13.10 -10.57 -1.81
C ASP A 257 -12.31 -11.33 -0.74
N LEU A 258 -11.51 -12.31 -1.17
CA LEU A 258 -10.61 -13.05 -0.30
C LEU A 258 -9.26 -12.35 -0.24
N VAL A 259 -8.94 -11.81 0.94
CA VAL A 259 -7.65 -11.26 1.31
C VAL A 259 -6.80 -12.33 1.98
N ALA A 260 -5.53 -12.41 1.67
CA ALA A 260 -4.60 -13.36 2.28
C ALA A 260 -3.35 -12.68 2.85
N ASP A 261 -2.87 -13.26 3.98
CA ASP A 261 -1.57 -12.93 4.57
C ASP A 261 -0.87 -14.22 5.00
N PHE A 262 0.24 -14.54 4.34
CA PHE A 262 1.01 -15.76 4.58
C PHE A 262 2.21 -15.55 5.53
N PHE A 263 2.31 -14.36 6.13
CA PHE A 263 3.24 -13.97 7.19
C PHE A 263 2.47 -13.17 8.23
N LEU A 264 1.48 -13.82 8.85
CA LEU A 264 0.40 -13.20 9.60
C LEU A 264 0.85 -12.29 10.74
N GLY A 265 1.92 -12.68 11.46
CA GLY A 265 2.45 -11.93 12.59
C GLY A 265 1.36 -11.54 13.60
N GLY A 266 1.29 -10.26 13.94
CA GLY A 266 0.31 -9.74 14.87
C GLY A 266 -1.13 -9.62 14.35
N GLY A 267 -1.42 -10.10 13.13
CA GLY A 267 -2.76 -10.23 12.56
C GLY A 267 -3.47 -8.94 12.15
N THR A 268 -2.76 -7.84 11.98
CA THR A 268 -3.36 -6.55 11.59
C THR A 268 -4.13 -6.68 10.28
N THR A 269 -3.60 -7.43 9.30
CA THR A 269 -4.26 -7.68 8.01
C THR A 269 -5.62 -8.36 8.19
N ALA A 270 -5.71 -9.37 9.06
CA ALA A 270 -6.95 -10.11 9.33
C ALA A 270 -8.03 -9.21 9.93
N VAL A 271 -7.66 -8.41 10.95
CA VAL A 271 -8.57 -7.47 11.63
C VAL A 271 -9.11 -6.45 10.65
N VAL A 272 -8.25 -5.83 9.85
CA VAL A 272 -8.68 -4.80 8.90
C VAL A 272 -9.51 -5.40 7.77
N ALA A 273 -9.16 -6.57 7.24
CA ALA A 273 -9.95 -7.27 6.23
C ALA A 273 -11.37 -7.57 6.72
N LYS A 274 -11.51 -8.13 7.95
CA LYS A 274 -12.82 -8.37 8.58
C LYS A 274 -13.62 -7.07 8.72
N ARG A 275 -13.01 -6.02 9.29
CA ARG A 275 -13.65 -4.70 9.46
C ARG A 275 -14.16 -4.11 8.15
N LEU A 276 -13.44 -4.32 7.07
CA LEU A 276 -13.81 -3.84 5.74
C LEU A 276 -14.75 -4.78 4.97
N GLY A 277 -15.26 -5.85 5.58
CA GLY A 277 -16.19 -6.79 4.96
C GLY A 277 -15.53 -7.69 3.90
N ARG A 278 -14.24 -7.99 4.04
CA ARG A 278 -13.52 -8.95 3.21
C ARG A 278 -13.45 -10.30 3.92
N ARG A 279 -13.42 -11.39 3.14
CA ARG A 279 -13.06 -12.71 3.66
C ARG A 279 -11.54 -12.74 3.86
N PHE A 280 -11.07 -13.58 4.77
CA PHE A 280 -9.65 -13.65 5.06
C PHE A 280 -9.13 -15.09 5.21
N VAL A 281 -7.92 -15.31 4.75
CA VAL A 281 -7.14 -16.51 5.03
C VAL A 281 -5.69 -16.12 5.34
N GLY A 282 -5.15 -16.67 6.43
CA GLY A 282 -3.76 -16.40 6.78
C GLY A 282 -3.11 -17.52 7.57
N CYS A 283 -1.79 -17.50 7.64
CA CYS A 283 -1.05 -18.44 8.47
C CYS A 283 0.19 -17.81 9.08
N ASP A 284 0.62 -18.41 10.15
CA ASP A 284 1.91 -18.21 10.75
C ASP A 284 2.45 -19.54 11.30
N ILE A 285 3.76 -19.67 11.41
CA ILE A 285 4.40 -20.80 12.07
C ILE A 285 4.30 -20.66 13.60
N SER A 286 4.30 -19.42 14.10
CA SER A 286 4.20 -19.09 15.51
C SER A 286 2.79 -19.29 16.05
N ALA A 287 2.66 -20.13 17.07
CA ALA A 287 1.42 -20.28 17.82
C ALA A 287 0.98 -18.98 18.49
N LYS A 288 1.95 -18.19 18.99
CA LYS A 288 1.71 -16.89 19.62
C LYS A 288 1.13 -15.88 18.62
N ALA A 289 1.62 -15.85 17.38
CA ALA A 289 1.06 -15.01 16.33
C ALA A 289 -0.41 -15.34 16.05
N CYS A 290 -0.74 -16.62 15.94
CA CYS A 290 -2.11 -17.08 15.75
C CYS A 290 -3.00 -16.70 16.94
N GLU A 291 -2.54 -16.91 18.17
CA GLU A 291 -3.27 -16.58 19.40
C GLU A 291 -3.56 -15.08 19.49
N VAL A 292 -2.56 -14.22 19.33
CA VAL A 292 -2.71 -12.76 19.35
C VAL A 292 -3.68 -12.28 18.29
N THR A 293 -3.60 -12.87 17.09
CA THR A 293 -4.53 -12.55 16.00
C THR A 293 -5.98 -12.88 16.38
N VAL A 294 -6.23 -14.08 16.93
CA VAL A 294 -7.57 -14.49 17.37
C VAL A 294 -8.10 -13.57 18.46
N GLN A 295 -7.28 -13.25 19.46
CA GLN A 295 -7.67 -12.32 20.52
C GLN A 295 -8.09 -10.95 19.97
N LYS A 296 -7.38 -10.41 18.99
CA LYS A 296 -7.77 -9.15 18.33
C LYS A 296 -9.09 -9.28 17.55
N LEU A 297 -9.27 -10.38 16.82
CA LEU A 297 -10.50 -10.64 16.07
C LEU A 297 -11.75 -10.80 16.92
N GLU A 298 -11.58 -11.28 18.17
CA GLU A 298 -12.69 -11.48 19.14
C GLU A 298 -13.01 -10.20 19.94
N ARG A 299 -12.06 -9.26 20.04
CA ARG A 299 -12.27 -7.97 20.72
C ARG A 299 -12.96 -6.92 19.86
N GLY A 300 -12.84 -7.01 18.54
CA GLY A 300 -13.43 -6.09 17.54
C GLY A 300 -14.52 -6.73 16.74
#